data_d3f5de064963f95344090991af95ec20
#
_entry.id   d3f5de064963f95344090991af95ec20
#
_cell.length_a   1.000
_cell.length_b   1.000
_cell.length_c   1.000
_cell.angle_alpha   90.00
_cell.angle_beta   90.00
_cell.angle_gamma   90.00
#
_symmetry.space_group_name_H-M   'P 1'
#
loop_
_entity.id
_entity.type
_entity.pdbx_description
1 polymer ?
#
loop_
_entity_poly.entity_id
_entity_poly.type
_entity_poly.pdbx_seq_one_letter_code
_entity_poly.pdbx_strand_id
1 'polypeptide(L)'
;YEIEEIAIGIDTGIVCGLIINELVSNSIKYAFPNGRTGSISILLKKRTGKSAELQVRDDGIGVPADFDYRDTDSLGLKLVESLVDQIGGNIEMENDHGLSWKIGFQLAPE
;
A
#
# COMPACT_ATOMS: atom_id res chain seq x y z
N TYR A 1 -12.53 -3.79 4.55
CA TYR A 1 -11.17 -4.32 4.52
C TYR A 1 -11.08 -5.68 5.21
N GLU A 2 -10.07 -6.46 4.81
CA GLU A 2 -9.79 -7.76 5.42
C GLU A 2 -8.40 -7.75 6.03
N ILE A 3 -8.31 -8.07 7.31
CA ILE A 3 -7.04 -8.10 8.02
C ILE A 3 -7.00 -9.36 8.86
N GLU A 4 -6.05 -10.24 8.56
CA GLU A 4 -5.80 -11.41 9.37
C GLU A 4 -5.16 -11.02 10.70
N GLU A 5 -5.39 -11.81 11.73
CA GLU A 5 -4.68 -11.62 12.98
C GLU A 5 -3.23 -12.06 12.79
N ILE A 6 -2.32 -11.09 12.83
CA ILE A 6 -0.89 -11.31 12.59
C ILE A 6 -0.11 -10.65 13.73
N ALA A 7 0.81 -11.40 14.31
CA ALA A 7 1.70 -10.84 15.32
C ALA A 7 2.79 -10.02 14.61
N ILE A 8 2.74 -8.71 14.81
CA ILE A 8 3.69 -7.76 14.22
C ILE A 8 4.34 -6.97 15.35
N GLY A 9 5.65 -6.76 15.27
CA GLY A 9 6.33 -5.87 16.22
C GLY A 9 5.75 -4.45 16.13
N ILE A 10 5.79 -3.70 17.22
CA ILE A 10 5.23 -2.34 17.29
C ILE A 10 5.80 -1.44 16.20
N ASP A 11 7.12 -1.48 15.99
CA ASP A 11 7.77 -0.62 15.00
C ASP A 11 7.26 -0.90 13.58
N THR A 12 7.16 -2.17 13.22
CA THR A 12 6.64 -2.58 11.91
C THR A 12 5.16 -2.21 11.77
N GLY A 13 4.38 -2.40 12.84
CA GLY A 13 2.97 -2.03 12.85
C GLY A 13 2.73 -0.55 12.63
N ILE A 14 3.54 0.31 13.25
CA ILE A 14 3.47 1.76 13.04
C ILE A 14 3.79 2.11 11.60
N VAL A 15 4.84 1.53 11.04
CA VAL A 15 5.23 1.77 9.65
C VAL A 15 4.13 1.33 8.69
N CYS A 16 3.54 0.17 8.89
CA CYS A 16 2.40 -0.29 8.07
C CYS A 16 1.23 0.67 8.15
N GLY A 17 0.91 1.18 9.33
CA GLY A 17 -0.15 2.17 9.51
C GLY A 17 0.09 3.45 8.73
N LEU A 18 1.33 3.93 8.72
CA LEU A 18 1.72 5.13 7.96
C LEU A 18 1.62 4.88 6.45
N ILE A 19 2.05 3.71 5.98
CA ILE A 19 1.93 3.33 4.57
C ILE A 19 0.45 3.32 4.15
N ILE A 20 -0.40 2.67 4.93
CA ILE A 20 -1.84 2.61 4.66
C ILE A 20 -2.41 4.03 4.57
N ASN A 21 -2.08 4.86 5.53
CA ASN A 21 -2.58 6.24 5.56
C ASN A 21 -2.22 7.02 4.29
N GLU A 22 -0.97 6.91 3.85
CA GLU A 22 -0.51 7.60 2.64
C GLU A 22 -1.19 7.06 1.37
N LEU A 23 -1.28 5.75 1.22
CA LEU A 23 -1.89 5.15 0.04
C LEU A 23 -3.39 5.40 -0.02
N VAL A 24 -4.09 5.34 1.10
CA VAL A 24 -5.52 5.65 1.17
C VAL A 24 -5.75 7.14 0.87
N SER A 25 -4.94 8.02 1.43
CA SER A 25 -5.03 9.46 1.14
C SER A 25 -4.85 9.75 -0.35
N ASN A 26 -3.90 9.08 -1.00
CA ASN A 26 -3.69 9.25 -2.44
C ASN A 26 -4.88 8.74 -3.24
N SER A 27 -5.47 7.62 -2.85
CA SER A 27 -6.68 7.11 -3.53
C SER A 27 -7.83 8.09 -3.40
N ILE A 28 -8.06 8.65 -2.22
CA ILE A 28 -9.12 9.62 -2.01
C ILE A 28 -8.91 10.87 -2.86
N LYS A 29 -7.68 11.35 -2.97
CA LYS A 29 -7.36 12.58 -3.71
C LYS A 29 -7.41 12.42 -5.23
N TYR A 30 -6.97 11.28 -5.74
CA TYR A 30 -6.66 11.15 -7.17
C TYR A 30 -7.46 10.09 -7.91
N ALA A 31 -7.95 9.06 -7.24
CA ALA A 31 -8.64 7.96 -7.88
C ALA A 31 -10.10 8.26 -8.22
N PHE A 32 -10.72 9.20 -7.50
CA PHE A 32 -12.15 9.50 -7.60
C PHE A 32 -12.42 10.98 -7.89
N PRO A 33 -12.03 11.47 -9.08
CA PRO A 33 -12.22 12.89 -9.42
C PRO A 33 -13.69 13.24 -9.63
N ASN A 34 -14.00 14.52 -9.52
CA ASN A 34 -15.32 15.09 -9.83
C ASN A 34 -16.48 14.48 -9.03
N GLY A 35 -16.21 14.08 -7.79
CA GLY A 35 -17.25 13.51 -6.94
C GLY A 35 -17.59 12.07 -7.27
N ARG A 36 -16.80 11.40 -8.10
CA ARG A 36 -16.97 9.99 -8.40
C ARG A 36 -16.89 9.19 -7.11
N THR A 37 -17.80 8.22 -6.95
CA THR A 37 -17.76 7.29 -5.82
C THR A 37 -17.03 6.02 -6.20
N GLY A 38 -16.54 5.31 -5.21
CA GLY A 38 -15.84 4.06 -5.42
C GLY A 38 -15.48 3.40 -4.11
N SER A 39 -14.64 2.38 -4.19
CA SER A 39 -14.23 1.59 -3.03
C SER A 39 -12.72 1.56 -2.89
N ILE A 40 -12.27 1.57 -1.64
CA ILE A 40 -10.87 1.34 -1.28
C ILE A 40 -10.85 0.10 -0.39
N SER A 41 -10.05 -0.88 -0.76
CA SER A 41 -9.92 -2.13 -0.02
C SER A 41 -8.53 -2.24 0.59
N ILE A 42 -8.47 -2.72 1.83
CA ILE A 42 -7.21 -2.99 2.53
C ILE A 42 -7.22 -4.46 2.92
N LEU A 43 -6.17 -5.16 2.55
CA LEU A 43 -5.98 -6.57 2.88
C LEU A 43 -4.62 -6.76 3.52
N LEU A 44 -4.58 -7.41 4.66
CA LEU A 44 -3.34 -7.80 5.32
C LEU A 44 -3.41 -9.30 5.59
N LYS A 45 -2.46 -10.05 5.07
CA LYS A 45 -2.46 -11.51 5.22
C LYS A 45 -1.05 -12.05 5.37
N LYS A 46 -0.93 -13.18 6.07
CA LYS A 46 0.30 -13.96 6.08
C LYS A 46 0.49 -14.63 4.72
N ARG A 47 1.72 -14.64 4.24
CA ARG A 47 2.12 -15.41 3.06
C ARG A 47 2.81 -16.69 3.47
N THR A 48 3.68 -16.58 4.46
CA THR A 48 4.41 -17.71 5.05
C THR A 48 4.42 -17.51 6.57
N GLY A 49 5.03 -18.39 7.31
CA GLY A 49 5.20 -18.21 8.75
C GLY A 49 6.03 -17.00 9.15
N LYS A 50 6.81 -16.45 8.21
CA LYS A 50 7.76 -15.36 8.48
C LYS A 50 7.51 -14.10 7.66
N SER A 51 6.55 -14.10 6.74
CA SER A 51 6.28 -12.95 5.90
C SER A 51 4.79 -12.67 5.80
N ALA A 52 4.48 -11.43 5.50
CA ALA A 52 3.12 -10.96 5.31
C ALA A 52 3.04 -10.05 4.09
N GLU A 53 1.84 -9.84 3.60
CA GLU A 53 1.56 -8.96 2.48
C GLU A 53 0.45 -8.01 2.86
N LEU A 54 0.70 -6.72 2.62
CA LEU A 54 -0.29 -5.67 2.73
C LEU A 54 -0.71 -5.27 1.31
N GLN A 55 -2.01 -5.23 1.05
CA GLN A 55 -2.55 -4.70 -0.20
C GLN A 55 -3.45 -3.51 0.09
N VAL A 56 -3.28 -2.45 -0.70
CA VAL A 56 -4.19 -1.32 -0.72
C VAL A 56 -4.65 -1.15 -2.15
N ARG A 57 -5.95 -1.21 -2.38
CA ARG A 57 -6.53 -1.25 -3.71
C ARG A 57 -7.70 -0.29 -3.81
N ASP A 58 -7.79 0.42 -4.94
CA ASP A 58 -8.98 1.20 -5.26
C ASP A 58 -9.55 0.75 -6.60
N ASP A 59 -10.79 1.12 -6.86
CA ASP A 59 -11.47 0.91 -8.14
C ASP A 59 -11.64 2.22 -8.91
N GLY A 60 -10.72 3.14 -8.71
CA GLY A 60 -10.73 4.45 -9.34
C GLY A 60 -10.27 4.46 -10.79
N ILE A 61 -9.87 5.64 -11.25
CA ILE A 61 -9.49 5.83 -12.66
C ILE A 61 -8.12 5.24 -13.01
N GLY A 62 -7.32 4.85 -12.01
CA GLY A 62 -5.98 4.37 -12.25
C GLY A 62 -5.02 5.48 -12.67
N VAL A 63 -3.94 5.08 -13.30
CA VAL A 63 -2.90 5.99 -13.80
C VAL A 63 -2.58 5.65 -15.26
N PRO A 64 -1.92 6.55 -16.01
CA PRO A 64 -1.47 6.22 -17.36
C PRO A 64 -0.55 5.00 -17.37
N ALA A 65 -0.56 4.26 -18.48
CA ALA A 65 0.20 3.02 -18.61
C ALA A 65 1.71 3.22 -18.45
N ASP A 66 2.21 4.41 -18.77
CA ASP A 66 3.62 4.77 -18.67
C ASP A 66 4.00 5.39 -17.32
N PHE A 67 3.06 5.45 -16.38
CA PHE A 67 3.32 6.01 -15.06
C PHE A 67 4.28 5.10 -14.28
N ASP A 68 5.35 5.70 -13.77
CA ASP A 68 6.27 5.03 -12.85
C ASP A 68 6.27 5.80 -11.52
N TYR A 69 5.77 5.17 -10.47
CA TYR A 69 5.70 5.81 -9.16
C TYR A 69 7.07 6.17 -8.59
N ARG A 70 8.13 5.50 -9.07
CA ARG A 70 9.51 5.78 -8.62
C ARG A 70 10.03 7.11 -9.16
N ASP A 71 9.49 7.55 -10.29
CA ASP A 71 9.88 8.80 -10.94
C ASP A 71 8.96 9.96 -10.58
N THR A 72 8.01 9.75 -9.66
CA THR A 72 7.08 10.79 -9.29
C THR A 72 7.71 11.81 -8.35
N ASP A 73 7.26 13.06 -8.47
CA ASP A 73 7.61 14.11 -7.51
C ASP A 73 6.72 14.10 -6.26
N SER A 74 5.78 13.16 -6.18
CA SER A 74 4.88 13.05 -5.02
C SER A 74 5.68 12.76 -3.75
N LEU A 75 5.60 13.65 -2.80
CA LEU A 75 6.24 13.46 -1.50
C LEU A 75 5.64 12.26 -0.75
N GLY A 76 4.32 12.06 -0.88
CA GLY A 76 3.65 10.94 -0.23
C GLY A 76 4.13 9.59 -0.74
N LEU A 77 4.29 9.44 -2.07
CA LEU A 77 4.79 8.18 -2.64
C LEU A 77 6.26 7.95 -2.31
N LYS A 78 7.07 9.01 -2.27
CA LYS A 78 8.47 8.89 -1.81
C LYS A 78 8.54 8.46 -0.35
N LEU A 79 7.64 8.97 0.48
CA LEU A 79 7.56 8.55 1.87
C LEU A 79 7.19 7.07 1.98
N VAL A 80 6.22 6.60 1.20
CA VAL A 80 5.84 5.19 1.18
C VAL A 80 7.04 4.32 0.81
N GLU A 81 7.78 4.68 -0.22
CA GLU A 81 8.95 3.94 -0.65
C GLU A 81 10.00 3.84 0.47
N SER A 82 10.25 4.96 1.14
CA SER A 82 11.16 5.01 2.27
C SER A 82 10.69 4.15 3.45
N LEU A 83 9.39 4.17 3.75
CA LEU A 83 8.81 3.36 4.82
C LEU A 83 8.90 1.86 4.50
N VAL A 84 8.66 1.48 3.25
CA VAL A 84 8.80 0.08 2.82
C VAL A 84 10.25 -0.38 3.00
N ASP A 85 11.22 0.44 2.60
CA ASP A 85 12.63 0.13 2.81
C ASP A 85 12.97 -0.04 4.29
N GLN A 86 12.38 0.77 5.14
CA GLN A 86 12.62 0.73 6.58
C GLN A 86 12.24 -0.60 7.21
N ILE A 87 11.23 -1.27 6.69
CA ILE A 87 10.82 -2.60 7.18
C ILE A 87 11.39 -3.74 6.34
N GLY A 88 12.36 -3.43 5.46
CA GLY A 88 13.00 -4.44 4.63
C GLY A 88 12.05 -5.09 3.64
N GLY A 89 11.03 -4.35 3.21
CA GLY A 89 10.00 -4.87 2.32
C GLY A 89 10.23 -4.55 0.85
N ASN A 90 9.26 -4.94 0.06
CA ASN A 90 9.21 -4.59 -1.35
C ASN A 90 7.79 -4.12 -1.70
N ILE A 91 7.70 -3.29 -2.72
CA ILE A 91 6.42 -2.72 -3.15
C ILE A 91 6.24 -2.92 -4.64
N GLU A 92 5.03 -3.29 -5.03
CA GLU A 92 4.62 -3.42 -6.42
C GLU A 92 3.31 -2.65 -6.63
N MET A 93 3.17 -2.06 -7.80
CA MET A 93 1.95 -1.36 -8.20
C MET A 93 1.37 -2.04 -9.44
N GLU A 94 0.07 -2.30 -9.42
CA GLU A 94 -0.67 -2.75 -10.59
C GLU A 94 -1.76 -1.74 -10.92
N ASN A 95 -1.93 -1.46 -12.20
CA ASN A 95 -2.95 -0.56 -12.72
C ASN A 95 -3.95 -1.39 -13.54
N ASP A 96 -4.97 -1.90 -12.86
CA ASP A 96 -6.00 -2.76 -13.47
C ASP A 96 -7.35 -2.39 -12.86
N HIS A 97 -8.16 -1.65 -13.59
CA HIS A 97 -9.46 -1.12 -13.12
C HIS A 97 -9.34 -0.35 -11.81
N GLY A 98 -8.28 0.46 -11.71
CA GLY A 98 -7.88 1.18 -10.52
C GLY A 98 -6.44 0.84 -10.16
N LEU A 99 -5.97 1.31 -9.01
CA LEU A 99 -4.62 1.01 -8.54
C LEU A 99 -4.63 -0.03 -7.44
N SER A 100 -3.68 -0.94 -7.51
CA SER A 100 -3.42 -1.92 -6.47
C SER A 100 -1.96 -1.82 -6.05
N TRP A 101 -1.72 -1.61 -4.76
CA TRP A 101 -0.39 -1.60 -4.18
C TRP A 101 -0.21 -2.86 -3.34
N LYS A 102 0.88 -3.58 -3.57
CA LYS A 102 1.22 -4.79 -2.81
C LYS A 102 2.55 -4.58 -2.13
N ILE A 103 2.58 -4.68 -0.83
CA ILE A 103 3.80 -4.52 -0.02
C ILE A 103 4.05 -5.82 0.72
N GLY A 104 5.17 -6.49 0.38
CA GLY A 104 5.61 -7.67 1.10
C GLY A 104 6.65 -7.28 2.13
N PHE A 105 6.59 -7.88 3.32
CA PHE A 105 7.55 -7.61 4.38
C PHE A 105 7.74 -8.82 5.28
N GLN A 106 8.86 -8.84 5.99
CA GLN A 106 9.17 -9.89 6.92
C GLN A 106 8.55 -9.61 8.28
N LEU A 107 7.97 -10.63 8.88
CA LEU A 107 7.53 -10.54 10.27
C LEU A 107 8.76 -10.55 11.17
N ALA A 108 8.70 -9.80 12.27
CA ALA A 108 9.81 -9.75 13.18
C ALA A 108 10.14 -11.15 13.70
N PRO A 109 11.42 -11.52 13.80
CA PRO A 109 11.78 -12.78 14.41
C PRO A 109 11.42 -12.74 15.90
N GLU A 110 10.96 -13.85 16.39
CA GLU A 110 10.62 -14.01 17.80
C GLU A 110 11.86 -14.16 18.68
#